data_0ba9551b4371525e3861128925c6198e
#
_entry.id   0ba9551b4371525e3861128925c6198e
#
_cell.length_a   1.000
_cell.length_b   1.000
_cell.length_c   1.000
_cell.angle_alpha   90.00
_cell.angle_beta   90.00
_cell.angle_gamma   90.00
#
_symmetry.space_group_name_H-M   'P 1'
#
loop_
_entity.id
_entity.type
_entity.pdbx_description
1 polymer ?
#
loop_
_entity_poly.entity_id
_entity_poly.type
_entity_poly.pdbx_seq_one_letter_code
_entity_poly.pdbx_strand_id
1 'polypeptide(L)'
;MKHIIWKMVIFLGITSVFAEEIINCKGNETLNDELSNRPWSKELMAGVYVNQANTSDNWAAGQSDMWSWVARSRGKTQYEDHQWIWFWMVDLEYGQSKANQDPMVKFTDKILTETVGARKITDEFNYYLGLKFESQFASGFGSYINRQGDTITAGKISDFWNPAFLTQSAGLGFSPSAQFSQRIGFALKETWARAD
;
A
#
# COMPACT_ATOMS: atom_id res chain seq x y z
N MET A 1 -27.86 -17.53 5.18
CA MET A 1 -27.36 -16.41 6.00
C MET A 1 -25.88 -16.29 5.74
N LYS A 2 -25.44 -15.16 5.15
CA LYS A 2 -24.01 -14.95 4.85
C LYS A 2 -23.32 -14.54 6.15
N HIS A 3 -22.42 -15.35 6.64
CA HIS A 3 -21.66 -15.05 7.86
C HIS A 3 -20.55 -14.06 7.52
N ILE A 4 -20.62 -12.87 8.10
CA ILE A 4 -19.53 -11.90 8.13
C ILE A 4 -18.63 -12.32 9.28
N ILE A 5 -17.41 -12.73 8.96
CA ILE A 5 -16.43 -13.10 9.99
C ILE A 5 -15.73 -11.82 10.43
N TRP A 6 -15.99 -11.39 11.65
CA TRP A 6 -15.28 -10.31 12.30
C TRP A 6 -14.09 -10.88 13.07
N LYS A 7 -12.90 -10.50 12.67
CA LYS A 7 -11.69 -10.76 13.47
C LYS A 7 -11.11 -9.43 13.93
N MET A 8 -11.10 -9.23 15.22
CA MET A 8 -10.46 -8.09 15.89
C MET A 8 -9.07 -8.54 16.35
N VAL A 9 -8.04 -7.83 15.94
CA VAL A 9 -6.67 -8.06 16.39
C VAL A 9 -6.13 -6.77 16.95
N ILE A 10 -5.73 -6.80 18.23
CA ILE A 10 -5.12 -5.66 18.92
C ILE A 10 -3.61 -5.83 18.81
N PHE A 11 -2.92 -4.86 18.21
CA PHE A 11 -1.48 -4.81 18.16
C PHE A 11 -0.95 -3.71 19.09
N LEU A 12 0.01 -4.09 19.92
CA LEU A 12 0.92 -3.15 20.56
C LEU A 12 2.19 -3.13 19.71
N GLY A 13 2.47 -2.04 19.01
CA GLY A 13 3.59 -2.00 18.08
C GLY A 13 4.44 -0.74 18.22
N ILE A 14 5.74 -0.92 18.09
CA ILE A 14 6.70 0.18 17.88
C ILE A 14 7.02 0.16 16.39
N THR A 15 6.65 1.20 15.66
CA THR A 15 7.01 1.34 14.25
C THR A 15 8.08 2.44 14.13
N SER A 16 9.26 2.07 13.67
CA SER A 16 10.26 3.03 13.21
C SER A 16 10.04 3.24 11.71
N VAL A 17 9.70 4.44 11.33
CA VAL A 17 9.66 4.85 9.93
C VAL A 17 10.99 5.52 9.63
N PHE A 18 11.87 4.84 8.89
CA PHE A 18 12.97 5.51 8.22
C PHE A 18 12.36 6.33 7.09
N ALA A 19 12.69 7.61 7.02
CA ALA A 19 12.28 8.45 5.91
C ALA A 19 12.85 7.82 4.63
N GLU A 20 11.99 7.26 3.79
CA GLU A 20 12.36 6.94 2.41
C GLU A 20 12.78 8.26 1.76
N GLU A 21 13.99 8.26 1.23
CA GLU A 21 14.62 9.38 0.54
C GLU A 21 13.67 9.89 -0.54
N ILE A 22 13.11 11.08 -0.31
CA ILE A 22 12.33 11.77 -1.32
C ILE A 22 13.33 12.11 -2.42
N ILE A 23 13.23 11.47 -3.58
CA ILE A 23 13.98 11.85 -4.77
C ILE A 23 13.58 13.29 -5.09
N ASN A 24 14.42 14.21 -4.67
CA ASN A 24 14.28 15.64 -4.90
C ASN A 24 14.61 15.87 -6.38
N CYS A 25 13.59 15.89 -7.24
CA CYS A 25 13.73 16.41 -8.58
C CYS A 25 14.03 17.90 -8.46
N LYS A 26 15.32 18.26 -8.47
CA LYS A 26 15.79 19.63 -8.57
C LYS A 26 15.24 20.28 -9.85
N GLY A 27 14.11 20.93 -9.73
CA GLY A 27 13.58 21.85 -10.72
C GLY A 27 13.45 23.25 -10.11
N ASN A 28 14.27 24.17 -10.60
CA ASN A 28 14.25 25.62 -10.37
C ASN A 28 14.19 26.12 -8.90
N GLU A 29 15.30 26.64 -8.44
CA GLU A 29 15.50 27.22 -7.10
C GLU A 29 14.55 28.37 -6.75
N THR A 30 13.97 29.06 -7.73
CA THR A 30 13.05 30.20 -7.51
C THR A 30 11.61 29.77 -7.17
N LEU A 31 11.19 28.57 -7.52
CA LEU A 31 9.88 28.01 -7.15
C LEU A 31 9.88 27.42 -5.73
N ASN A 32 11.04 27.07 -5.19
CA ASN A 32 11.16 26.45 -3.89
C ASN A 32 10.91 27.42 -2.71
N ASP A 33 11.21 28.70 -2.86
CA ASP A 33 11.01 29.70 -1.80
C ASP A 33 9.53 30.07 -1.58
N GLU A 34 8.73 30.12 -2.64
CA GLU A 34 7.28 30.33 -2.52
C GLU A 34 6.53 29.09 -2.03
N LEU A 35 7.01 27.89 -2.35
CA LEU A 35 6.42 26.63 -1.91
C LEU A 35 6.76 26.29 -0.47
N SER A 36 7.93 26.74 0.03
CA SER A 36 8.40 26.51 1.40
C SER A 36 7.53 27.20 2.47
N ASN A 37 6.75 28.19 2.09
CA ASN A 37 5.91 28.95 3.02
C ASN A 37 4.43 28.51 3.02
N ARG A 38 4.11 27.42 2.33
CA ARG A 38 2.74 26.89 2.29
C ARG A 38 2.57 25.75 3.27
N PRO A 39 1.53 25.74 4.10
CA PRO A 39 1.29 24.66 5.06
C PRO A 39 0.93 23.33 4.38
N TRP A 40 0.69 23.33 3.07
CA TRP A 40 0.29 22.17 2.28
C TRP A 40 1.40 21.73 1.33
N SER A 41 1.74 20.44 1.39
CA SER A 41 2.55 19.73 0.40
C SER A 41 1.69 18.67 -0.29
N LYS A 42 1.82 18.54 -1.61
CA LYS A 42 1.08 17.58 -2.42
C LYS A 42 2.02 16.89 -3.40
N GLU A 43 1.91 15.60 -3.50
CA GLU A 43 2.67 14.76 -4.43
C GLU A 43 1.70 13.81 -5.14
N LEU A 44 1.87 13.65 -6.45
CA LEU A 44 1.16 12.66 -7.24
C LEU A 44 2.15 11.96 -8.16
N MET A 45 2.18 10.64 -8.07
CA MET A 45 2.97 9.78 -8.94
C MET A 45 2.04 8.77 -9.61
N ALA A 46 2.20 8.58 -10.92
CA ALA A 46 1.52 7.54 -11.66
C ALA A 46 2.49 6.92 -12.67
N GLY A 47 2.38 5.62 -12.88
CA GLY A 47 3.25 4.91 -13.80
C GLY A 47 2.68 3.55 -14.21
N VAL A 48 3.18 3.06 -15.33
CA VAL A 48 2.95 1.71 -15.82
C VAL A 48 4.31 1.05 -16.02
N TYR A 49 4.48 -0.10 -15.41
CA TYR A 49 5.69 -0.91 -15.50
C TYR A 49 5.38 -2.16 -16.31
N VAL A 50 6.24 -2.46 -17.28
CA VAL A 50 6.12 -3.67 -18.10
C VAL A 50 7.41 -4.46 -17.95
N ASN A 51 7.30 -5.74 -17.66
CA ASN A 51 8.41 -6.66 -17.54
C ASN A 51 8.22 -7.82 -18.51
N GLN A 52 9.29 -8.19 -19.20
CA GLN A 52 9.33 -9.37 -20.04
C GLN A 52 10.61 -10.16 -19.70
N ALA A 53 10.45 -11.45 -19.48
CA ALA A 53 11.54 -12.38 -19.29
C ALA A 53 11.37 -13.53 -20.28
N ASN A 54 12.42 -13.79 -21.08
CA ASN A 54 12.47 -14.93 -21.98
C ASN A 54 13.65 -15.80 -21.57
N THR A 55 13.42 -17.09 -21.44
CA THR A 55 14.46 -18.05 -21.08
C THR A 55 14.74 -18.97 -22.26
N SER A 56 16.02 -19.26 -22.51
CA SER A 56 16.43 -20.21 -23.56
C SER A 56 16.28 -21.65 -23.09
N ASP A 57 16.13 -22.58 -24.04
CA ASP A 57 15.96 -24.01 -23.81
C ASP A 57 17.10 -24.68 -23.01
N ASN A 58 18.25 -24.02 -22.90
CA ASN A 58 19.42 -24.50 -22.17
C ASN A 58 19.44 -24.14 -20.68
N TRP A 59 18.38 -23.50 -20.17
CA TRP A 59 18.32 -23.13 -18.76
C TRP A 59 17.91 -24.32 -17.89
N ALA A 60 18.74 -24.69 -16.92
CA ALA A 60 18.54 -25.88 -16.07
C ALA A 60 17.28 -25.86 -15.20
N ALA A 61 16.66 -24.70 -15.01
CA ALA A 61 15.43 -24.53 -14.21
C ALA A 61 14.13 -24.63 -15.04
N GLY A 62 14.21 -24.95 -16.33
CA GLY A 62 13.08 -25.03 -17.24
C GLY A 62 12.81 -23.73 -17.99
N GLN A 63 12.21 -23.86 -19.16
CA GLN A 63 11.83 -22.75 -20.01
C GLN A 63 10.56 -22.08 -19.48
N SER A 64 10.61 -20.77 -19.25
CA SER A 64 9.43 -19.99 -18.86
C SER A 64 9.54 -18.59 -19.43
N ASP A 65 8.73 -18.32 -20.45
CA ASP A 65 8.53 -16.97 -20.94
C ASP A 65 7.49 -16.30 -20.04
N MET A 66 7.81 -15.13 -19.51
CA MET A 66 6.92 -14.38 -18.64
C MET A 66 6.77 -12.94 -19.15
N TRP A 67 5.55 -12.49 -19.19
CA TRP A 67 5.20 -11.10 -19.43
C TRP A 67 4.29 -10.59 -18.31
N SER A 68 4.56 -9.40 -17.81
CA SER A 68 3.74 -8.78 -16.78
C SER A 68 3.68 -7.27 -16.93
N TRP A 69 2.61 -6.70 -16.45
CA TRP A 69 2.47 -5.26 -16.34
C TRP A 69 1.82 -4.87 -15.01
N VAL A 70 2.20 -3.70 -14.51
CA VAL A 70 1.65 -3.10 -13.30
C VAL A 70 1.37 -1.63 -13.56
N ALA A 71 0.14 -1.20 -13.34
CA ALA A 71 -0.21 0.20 -13.24
C ALA A 71 -0.25 0.58 -11.75
N ARG A 72 0.41 1.68 -11.40
CA ARG A 72 0.44 2.20 -10.04
C ARG A 72 0.18 3.70 -10.04
N SER A 73 -0.61 4.16 -9.06
CA SER A 73 -0.81 5.57 -8.78
C SER A 73 -0.73 5.81 -7.28
N ARG A 74 0.07 6.79 -6.87
CA ARG A 74 0.20 7.19 -5.47
C ARG A 74 0.03 8.70 -5.35
N GLY A 75 -0.93 9.11 -4.55
CA GLY A 75 -1.13 10.49 -4.15
C GLY A 75 -0.81 10.67 -2.67
N LYS A 76 -0.10 11.74 -2.32
CA LYS A 76 0.16 12.15 -0.95
C LYS A 76 -0.21 13.60 -0.78
N THR A 77 -0.77 13.93 0.36
CA THR A 77 -1.05 15.31 0.78
C THR A 77 -0.65 15.44 2.24
N GLN A 78 0.09 16.46 2.54
CA GLN A 78 0.51 16.77 3.90
C GLN A 78 0.20 18.23 4.21
N TYR A 79 -0.35 18.46 5.38
CA TYR A 79 -0.54 19.77 5.99
C TYR A 79 0.27 19.82 7.27
N GLU A 80 0.98 20.89 7.47
CA GLU A 80 1.70 21.12 8.73
C GLU A 80 1.66 22.60 9.09
N ASP A 81 1.30 22.88 10.35
CA ASP A 81 1.39 24.18 10.96
C ASP A 81 2.03 24.10 12.37
N HIS A 82 1.95 25.17 13.15
CA HIS A 82 2.51 25.22 14.49
C HIS A 82 1.89 24.22 15.48
N GLN A 83 0.65 23.77 15.24
CA GLN A 83 -0.10 22.93 16.17
C GLN A 83 -0.50 21.58 15.58
N TRP A 84 -0.72 21.51 14.26
CA TRP A 84 -1.30 20.36 13.61
C TRP A 84 -0.40 19.82 12.51
N ILE A 85 -0.41 18.50 12.38
CA ILE A 85 0.14 17.75 11.25
C ILE A 85 -1.00 16.88 10.73
N TRP A 86 -1.27 16.96 9.44
CA TRP A 86 -2.20 16.05 8.79
C TRP A 86 -1.56 15.47 7.54
N PHE A 87 -1.62 14.16 7.45
CA PHE A 87 -1.11 13.37 6.34
C PHE A 87 -2.26 12.57 5.74
N TRP A 88 -2.33 12.53 4.43
CA TRP A 88 -3.23 11.65 3.69
C TRP A 88 -2.51 11.05 2.48
N MET A 89 -2.65 9.74 2.29
CA MET A 89 -2.09 9.00 1.19
C MET A 89 -3.15 8.08 0.57
N VAL A 90 -3.11 7.97 -0.76
CA VAL A 90 -3.83 6.96 -1.54
C VAL A 90 -2.81 6.24 -2.41
N ASP A 91 -2.79 4.92 -2.37
CA ASP A 91 -1.93 4.06 -3.18
C ASP A 91 -2.80 3.02 -3.89
N LEU A 92 -2.83 3.08 -5.20
CA LEU A 92 -3.61 2.22 -6.08
C LEU A 92 -2.64 1.43 -6.94
N GLU A 93 -2.79 0.11 -6.96
CA GLU A 93 -1.95 -0.77 -7.75
C GLU A 93 -2.77 -1.89 -8.36
N TYR A 94 -2.57 -2.13 -9.64
CA TYR A 94 -3.18 -3.26 -10.34
C TYR A 94 -2.21 -3.82 -11.36
N GLY A 95 -2.07 -5.13 -11.39
CA GLY A 95 -1.17 -5.78 -12.33
C GLY A 95 -1.57 -7.21 -12.67
N GLN A 96 -1.18 -7.60 -13.87
CA GLN A 96 -1.41 -8.92 -14.41
C GLN A 96 -0.11 -9.50 -14.96
N SER A 97 0.00 -10.82 -14.89
CA SER A 97 1.10 -11.58 -15.48
C SER A 97 0.59 -12.72 -16.32
N LYS A 98 1.40 -13.10 -17.28
CA LYS A 98 1.20 -14.26 -18.16
C LYS A 98 2.49 -15.05 -18.21
N ALA A 99 2.43 -16.35 -17.97
CA ALA A 99 3.55 -17.27 -18.13
C ALA A 99 3.28 -18.19 -19.32
N ASN A 100 4.22 -18.31 -20.22
CA ASN A 100 4.10 -19.16 -21.42
C ASN A 100 2.83 -18.88 -22.22
N GLN A 101 2.05 -19.94 -22.49
CA GLN A 101 0.76 -19.87 -23.18
C GLN A 101 -0.44 -19.79 -22.20
N ASP A 102 -0.19 -19.72 -20.91
CA ASP A 102 -1.23 -19.62 -19.90
C ASP A 102 -2.07 -18.35 -20.05
N PRO A 103 -3.31 -18.34 -19.58
CA PRO A 103 -4.12 -17.12 -19.55
C PRO A 103 -3.48 -16.08 -18.62
N MET A 104 -3.75 -14.82 -18.93
CA MET A 104 -3.30 -13.70 -18.09
C MET A 104 -4.00 -13.77 -16.72
N VAL A 105 -3.22 -13.73 -15.65
CA VAL A 105 -3.72 -13.81 -14.29
C VAL A 105 -3.37 -12.54 -13.50
N LYS A 106 -4.27 -12.15 -12.61
CA LYS A 106 -4.02 -11.06 -11.67
C LYS A 106 -2.97 -11.51 -10.65
N PHE A 107 -1.89 -10.74 -10.47
CA PHE A 107 -0.88 -11.03 -9.47
C PHE A 107 -0.72 -9.93 -8.42
N THR A 108 -1.12 -8.70 -8.74
CA THR A 108 -1.19 -7.61 -7.76
C THR A 108 -2.48 -6.83 -7.93
N ASP A 109 -3.07 -6.40 -6.82
CA ASP A 109 -4.32 -5.66 -6.79
C ASP A 109 -4.47 -5.02 -5.41
N LYS A 110 -4.41 -3.69 -5.35
CA LYS A 110 -4.35 -2.98 -4.09
C LYS A 110 -5.08 -1.64 -4.18
N ILE A 111 -5.95 -1.43 -3.23
CA ILE A 111 -6.49 -0.13 -2.86
C ILE A 111 -6.02 0.13 -1.43
N LEU A 112 -5.23 1.17 -1.22
CA LEU A 112 -4.82 1.59 0.10
C LEU A 112 -5.08 3.08 0.25
N THR A 113 -5.72 3.47 1.34
CA THR A 113 -5.77 4.85 1.78
C THR A 113 -5.43 4.93 3.25
N GLU A 114 -4.63 5.90 3.60
CA GLU A 114 -4.21 6.17 4.97
C GLU A 114 -4.32 7.64 5.27
N THR A 115 -4.88 7.98 6.43
CA THR A 115 -4.86 9.34 6.94
C THR A 115 -4.40 9.35 8.39
N VAL A 116 -3.56 10.31 8.74
CA VAL A 116 -3.05 10.51 10.09
C VAL A 116 -3.20 11.98 10.44
N GLY A 117 -3.93 12.24 11.50
CA GLY A 117 -3.99 13.55 12.13
C GLY A 117 -3.17 13.54 13.41
N ALA A 118 -2.27 14.49 13.58
CA ALA A 118 -1.47 14.64 14.80
C ALA A 118 -1.51 16.07 15.32
N ARG A 119 -1.51 16.22 16.64
CA ARG A 119 -1.39 17.51 17.31
C ARG A 119 -0.08 17.57 18.07
N LYS A 120 0.71 18.62 17.83
CA LYS A 120 1.97 18.86 18.51
C LYS A 120 1.73 19.22 19.99
N ILE A 121 2.46 18.57 20.87
CA ILE A 121 2.54 18.91 22.30
C ILE A 121 3.74 19.81 22.51
N THR A 122 4.85 19.45 21.86
CA THR A 122 6.09 20.21 21.75
C THR A 122 6.60 20.10 20.31
N ASP A 123 7.73 20.72 19.99
CA ASP A 123 8.35 20.59 18.67
C ASP A 123 8.75 19.14 18.33
N GLU A 124 9.02 18.33 19.36
CA GLU A 124 9.47 16.94 19.21
C GLU A 124 8.35 15.92 19.44
N PHE A 125 7.34 16.23 20.27
CA PHE A 125 6.30 15.30 20.68
C PHE A 125 4.92 15.67 20.13
N ASN A 126 4.20 14.66 19.66
CA ASN A 126 2.82 14.80 19.25
C ASN A 126 1.98 13.59 19.69
N TYR A 127 0.67 13.75 19.80
CA TYR A 127 -0.26 12.63 19.81
C TYR A 127 -0.92 12.52 18.44
N TYR A 128 -1.19 11.29 18.00
CA TYR A 128 -1.75 11.04 16.70
C TYR A 128 -2.95 10.12 16.74
N LEU A 129 -3.81 10.29 15.73
CA LEU A 129 -4.87 9.36 15.36
C LEU A 129 -4.67 9.01 13.88
N GLY A 130 -4.76 7.73 13.56
CA GLY A 130 -4.59 7.21 12.21
C GLY A 130 -5.72 6.29 11.80
N LEU A 131 -6.12 6.38 10.53
CA LEU A 131 -7.03 5.46 9.87
C LEU A 131 -6.36 4.95 8.59
N LYS A 132 -6.33 3.64 8.41
CA LYS A 132 -5.81 2.98 7.23
C LYS A 132 -6.85 1.99 6.71
N PHE A 133 -7.20 2.13 5.46
CA PHE A 133 -8.08 1.22 4.76
C PHE A 133 -7.33 0.51 3.64
N GLU A 134 -7.47 -0.81 3.56
CA GLU A 134 -6.86 -1.65 2.53
C GLU A 134 -7.92 -2.54 1.91
N SER A 135 -7.93 -2.66 0.59
CA SER A 135 -8.79 -3.57 -0.17
C SER A 135 -8.23 -3.82 -1.57
N GLN A 136 -9.05 -4.35 -2.47
CA GLN A 136 -8.69 -4.68 -3.84
C GLN A 136 -9.81 -4.33 -4.82
N PHE A 137 -9.46 -4.22 -6.12
CA PHE A 137 -10.37 -3.81 -7.19
C PHE A 137 -11.12 -4.97 -7.83
N ALA A 138 -10.43 -6.08 -8.06
CA ALA A 138 -10.87 -7.10 -8.98
C ALA A 138 -11.00 -8.47 -8.32
N SER A 139 -11.87 -9.29 -8.90
CA SER A 139 -12.00 -10.69 -8.51
C SER A 139 -10.68 -11.44 -8.72
N GLY A 140 -10.29 -12.24 -7.75
CA GLY A 140 -9.18 -13.17 -7.83
C GLY A 140 -9.68 -14.60 -7.78
N PHE A 141 -9.06 -15.46 -8.58
CA PHE A 141 -9.36 -16.88 -8.62
C PHE A 141 -8.15 -17.65 -8.15
N GLY A 142 -8.35 -18.60 -7.25
CA GLY A 142 -7.32 -19.55 -6.87
C GLY A 142 -7.05 -20.55 -8.00
N SER A 143 -5.86 -21.07 -8.06
CA SER A 143 -5.54 -22.23 -8.89
C SER A 143 -4.71 -23.22 -8.07
N TYR A 144 -4.88 -24.48 -8.35
CA TYR A 144 -4.02 -25.53 -7.78
C TYR A 144 -3.68 -26.57 -8.86
N ILE A 145 -2.53 -27.19 -8.71
CA ILE A 145 -2.11 -28.28 -9.60
C ILE A 145 -2.67 -29.57 -9.05
N ASN A 146 -3.44 -30.28 -9.88
CA ASN A 146 -3.95 -31.59 -9.52
C ASN A 146 -2.84 -32.68 -9.53
N ARG A 147 -3.17 -33.90 -9.12
CA ARG A 147 -2.21 -35.02 -9.12
C ARG A 147 -1.73 -35.42 -10.52
N GLN A 148 -2.45 -35.05 -11.56
CA GLN A 148 -2.13 -35.28 -12.97
C GLN A 148 -1.22 -34.19 -13.56
N GLY A 149 -0.94 -33.12 -12.82
CA GLY A 149 -0.13 -31.98 -13.26
C GLY A 149 -0.93 -30.87 -13.95
N ASP A 150 -2.27 -30.97 -14.03
CA ASP A 150 -3.12 -29.96 -14.66
C ASP A 150 -3.41 -28.81 -13.68
N THR A 151 -3.38 -27.59 -14.17
CA THR A 151 -3.79 -26.41 -13.39
C THR A 151 -5.32 -26.31 -13.38
N ILE A 152 -5.92 -26.54 -12.22
CA ILE A 152 -7.35 -26.40 -12.00
C ILE A 152 -7.62 -25.03 -11.36
N THR A 153 -8.50 -24.24 -11.99
CA THR A 153 -8.98 -23.01 -11.39
C THR A 153 -9.85 -23.35 -10.19
N ALA A 154 -9.42 -23.01 -9.01
CA ALA A 154 -10.23 -23.04 -7.81
C ALA A 154 -11.29 -21.92 -7.87
N GLY A 155 -12.27 -21.99 -7.00
CA GLY A 155 -13.31 -20.96 -6.88
C GLY A 155 -12.75 -19.57 -6.66
N LYS A 156 -13.61 -18.58 -6.74
CA LYS A 156 -13.30 -17.17 -6.48
C LYS A 156 -12.80 -17.00 -5.05
N ILE A 157 -11.58 -16.50 -4.90
CA ILE A 157 -10.92 -16.30 -3.58
C ILE A 157 -10.99 -14.86 -3.11
N SER A 158 -11.25 -13.92 -4.01
CA SER A 158 -11.36 -12.50 -3.69
C SER A 158 -12.26 -11.77 -4.67
N ASP A 159 -12.81 -10.62 -4.26
CA ASP A 159 -13.66 -9.79 -5.09
C ASP A 159 -13.43 -8.31 -4.80
N PHE A 160 -14.13 -7.43 -5.53
CA PHE A 160 -14.17 -6.01 -5.22
C PHE A 160 -14.55 -5.80 -3.74
N TRP A 161 -13.70 -5.11 -2.99
CA TRP A 161 -13.84 -4.87 -1.54
C TRP A 161 -13.91 -6.13 -0.66
N ASN A 162 -13.44 -7.27 -1.14
CA ASN A 162 -13.47 -8.53 -0.39
C ASN A 162 -12.14 -9.31 -0.56
N PRO A 163 -11.29 -9.40 0.48
CA PRO A 163 -11.44 -8.82 1.82
C PRO A 163 -11.18 -7.31 1.86
N ALA A 164 -11.72 -6.65 2.89
CA ALA A 164 -11.40 -5.28 3.24
C ALA A 164 -10.88 -5.21 4.67
N PHE A 165 -9.94 -4.31 4.92
CA PHE A 165 -9.29 -4.13 6.21
C PHE A 165 -9.36 -2.67 6.61
N LEU A 166 -9.81 -2.39 7.82
CA LEU A 166 -9.73 -1.07 8.45
C LEU A 166 -8.81 -1.16 9.66
N THR A 167 -7.79 -0.34 9.69
CA THR A 167 -6.92 -0.20 10.85
C THR A 167 -7.08 1.20 11.44
N GLN A 168 -7.43 1.25 12.71
CA GLN A 168 -7.54 2.47 13.51
C GLN A 168 -6.37 2.47 14.48
N SER A 169 -5.66 3.58 14.60
CA SER A 169 -4.51 3.69 15.48
C SER A 169 -4.50 4.99 16.24
N ALA A 170 -3.96 4.96 17.46
CA ALA A 170 -3.78 6.13 18.30
C ALA A 170 -2.50 5.98 19.13
N GLY A 171 -1.79 7.06 19.34
CA GLY A 171 -0.55 7.00 20.12
C GLY A 171 0.19 8.31 20.21
N LEU A 172 1.47 8.19 20.57
CA LEU A 172 2.42 9.29 20.68
C LEU A 172 3.47 9.17 19.59
N GLY A 173 3.83 10.29 18.98
CA GLY A 173 4.93 10.44 18.06
C GLY A 173 6.05 11.23 18.72
N PHE A 174 7.29 10.85 18.41
CA PHE A 174 8.50 11.52 18.80
C PHE A 174 9.37 11.75 17.58
N SER A 175 9.67 13.00 17.27
CA SER A 175 10.41 13.42 16.07
C SER A 175 11.42 14.51 16.44
N PRO A 176 12.57 14.15 17.06
CA PRO A 176 13.57 15.13 17.49
C PRO A 176 14.38 15.74 16.34
N SER A 177 14.30 15.16 15.14
CA SER A 177 14.98 15.66 13.95
C SER A 177 14.26 15.23 12.69
N ALA A 178 14.56 15.85 11.54
CA ALA A 178 14.01 15.48 10.24
C ALA A 178 14.39 14.04 9.80
N GLN A 179 15.49 13.51 10.33
CA GLN A 179 15.98 12.17 9.99
C GLN A 179 15.45 11.07 10.91
N PHE A 180 14.86 11.43 12.05
CA PHE A 180 14.38 10.46 13.01
C PHE A 180 12.94 10.75 13.43
N SER A 181 12.05 9.80 13.19
CA SER A 181 10.68 9.84 13.67
C SER A 181 10.26 8.46 14.17
N GLN A 182 9.66 8.42 15.33
CA GLN A 182 9.18 7.20 15.95
C GLN A 182 7.75 7.39 16.46
N ARG A 183 6.93 6.34 16.34
CA ARG A 183 5.57 6.31 16.88
C ARG A 183 5.39 5.10 17.78
N ILE A 184 4.73 5.29 18.90
CA ILE A 184 4.30 4.23 19.81
C ILE A 184 2.81 4.38 20.07
N GLY A 185 2.05 3.29 19.99
CA GLY A 185 0.61 3.38 20.18
C GLY A 185 -0.10 2.03 20.09
N PHE A 186 -1.41 2.13 20.08
CA PHE A 186 -2.32 1.01 19.93
C PHE A 186 -2.93 1.04 18.53
N ALA A 187 -3.17 -0.14 17.96
CA ALA A 187 -3.89 -0.27 16.71
C ALA A 187 -4.96 -1.36 16.82
N LEU A 188 -6.12 -1.06 16.26
CA LEU A 188 -7.25 -1.98 16.11
C LEU A 188 -7.40 -2.26 14.62
N LYS A 189 -7.34 -3.53 14.22
CA LYS A 189 -7.58 -3.96 12.84
C LYS A 189 -8.87 -4.75 12.74
N GLU A 190 -9.77 -4.26 11.92
CA GLU A 190 -11.01 -4.93 11.55
C GLU A 190 -10.86 -5.56 10.16
N THR A 191 -11.43 -6.74 9.98
CA THR A 191 -11.40 -7.45 8.70
C THR A 191 -12.81 -7.79 8.29
N TRP A 192 -13.19 -7.37 7.10
CA TRP A 192 -14.45 -7.74 6.48
C TRP A 192 -14.16 -8.69 5.32
N ALA A 193 -14.60 -9.92 5.46
CA ALA A 193 -14.53 -10.93 4.42
C ALA A 193 -15.89 -11.60 4.27
N ARG A 194 -16.35 -11.73 3.02
CA ARG A 194 -17.56 -12.47 2.67
C ARG A 194 -17.14 -13.80 2.13
N ALA A 195 -17.60 -14.88 2.74
CA ALA A 195 -17.54 -16.20 2.14
C ALA A 195 -18.70 -16.33 1.12
N ASP A 196 -18.38 -16.69 -0.09
CA ASP A 196 -19.38 -17.06 -1.12
C ASP A 196 -19.81 -18.51 -0.95
#